data_f4afa13b077f694634636a73eb400406
#
_entry.id   f4afa13b077f694634636a73eb400406
#
_cell.length_a   1.000
_cell.length_b   1.000
_cell.length_c   1.000
_cell.angle_alpha   90.00
_cell.angle_beta   90.00
_cell.angle_gamma   90.00
#
_symmetry.space_group_name_H-M   'P 1'
#
loop_
_entity.id
_entity.type
_entity.pdbx_description
1 polymer ?
#
loop_
_entity_poly.entity_id
_entity_poly.type
_entity_poly.pdbx_seq_one_letter_code
_entity_poly.pdbx_strand_id
1 'polypeptide(L)' 'EPPSEFINKNLKELNLRAKHNVHIIAIKERSPENFMLVPPADFTIKSDDILILLGKTDDIKKIKALKQ' A
#
# COMPACT_ATOMS: atom_id res chain seq x y z
N GLU A 1 4.47 2.80 -7.70
CA GLU A 1 4.91 3.49 -6.49
C GLU A 1 3.73 3.89 -5.64
N PRO A 2 3.88 3.96 -4.31
CA PRO A 2 2.75 4.34 -3.47
C PRO A 2 2.42 5.83 -3.60
N PRO A 3 1.17 6.21 -3.37
CA PRO A 3 0.84 7.64 -3.27
C PRO A 3 1.65 8.31 -2.16
N SER A 4 1.99 9.59 -2.34
CA SER A 4 2.82 10.29 -1.37
C SER A 4 2.21 10.31 0.03
N GLU A 5 0.88 10.34 0.13
CA GLU A 5 0.22 10.36 1.43
C GLU A 5 0.30 9.03 2.20
N PHE A 6 0.74 7.95 1.52
CA PHE A 6 0.94 6.65 2.16
C PHE A 6 2.37 6.50 2.70
N ILE A 7 3.31 7.29 2.21
CA ILE A 7 4.72 7.14 2.56
C ILE A 7 4.96 7.53 4.01
N ASN A 8 5.79 6.74 4.71
CA ASN A 8 6.13 6.91 6.11
C ASN A 8 4.96 6.64 7.07
N LYS A 9 3.90 6.01 6.57
CA LYS A 9 2.79 5.57 7.40
C LYS A 9 2.73 4.07 7.44
N ASN A 10 2.29 3.52 8.56
CA ASN A 10 2.12 2.08 8.64
C ASN A 10 0.71 1.68 8.17
N LEU A 11 0.53 0.38 7.94
CA LEU A 11 -0.72 -0.12 7.38
C LEU A 11 -1.90 0.06 8.31
N LYS A 12 -1.66 0.03 9.62
CA LYS A 12 -2.72 0.25 10.61
C LYS A 12 -3.23 1.68 10.53
N GLU A 13 -2.32 2.66 10.44
CA GLU A 13 -2.70 4.07 10.31
C GLU A 13 -3.48 4.34 9.04
N LEU A 14 -3.03 3.72 7.94
CA LEU A 14 -3.68 3.91 6.64
C LEU A 14 -5.07 3.32 6.60
N ASN A 15 -5.29 2.20 7.30
CA ASN A 15 -6.59 1.55 7.39
C ASN A 15 -7.27 1.46 6.01
N LEU A 16 -6.56 0.89 5.04
CA LEU A 16 -6.99 0.88 3.65
C LEU A 16 -8.33 0.17 3.44
N ARG A 17 -8.57 -0.87 4.23
CA ARG A 17 -9.84 -1.60 4.13
C ARG A 17 -11.03 -0.69 4.44
N ALA A 18 -10.95 0.07 5.51
CA ALA A 18 -12.07 0.91 5.93
C ALA A 18 -12.18 2.21 5.12
N LYS A 19 -11.03 2.81 4.78
CA LYS A 19 -11.03 4.11 4.11
C LYS A 19 -11.10 4.01 2.59
N HIS A 20 -10.53 2.96 2.01
CA HIS A 20 -10.41 2.83 0.56
C HIS A 20 -11.02 1.55 0.01
N ASN A 21 -11.52 0.68 0.88
CA ASN A 21 -12.15 -0.59 0.50
C ASN A 21 -11.21 -1.49 -0.33
N VAL A 22 -9.94 -1.48 0.00
CA VAL A 22 -8.94 -2.34 -0.64
C VAL A 22 -8.12 -3.06 0.41
N HIS A 23 -7.50 -4.18 0.01
CA HIS A 23 -6.59 -4.94 0.86
C HIS A 23 -5.20 -4.91 0.26
N ILE A 24 -4.17 -4.77 1.10
CA ILE A 24 -2.79 -5.01 0.68
C ILE A 24 -2.51 -6.48 0.87
N ILE A 25 -2.24 -7.18 -0.22
CA ILE A 25 -1.93 -8.61 -0.15
C ILE A 25 -0.44 -8.89 -0.12
N ALA A 26 0.37 -7.95 -0.63
CA ALA A 26 1.82 -8.10 -0.62
C ALA A 26 2.49 -6.75 -0.82
N ILE A 27 3.76 -6.66 -0.42
CA ILE A 27 4.60 -5.50 -0.68
C ILE A 27 5.93 -6.01 -1.21
N LYS A 28 6.37 -5.43 -2.33
CA LYS A 28 7.69 -5.70 -2.85
C LYS A 28 8.60 -4.53 -2.47
N GLU A 29 9.60 -4.83 -1.63
CA GLU A 29 10.62 -3.85 -1.24
C GLU A 29 11.78 -3.92 -2.22
N ARG A 30 12.39 -2.77 -2.51
CA ARG A 30 13.49 -2.71 -3.47
C ARG A 30 14.86 -2.55 -2.82
N SER A 31 14.92 -2.01 -1.61
CA SER A 31 16.21 -1.68 -0.98
C SER A 31 16.22 -2.09 0.50
N PRO A 32 16.60 -3.32 0.85
CA PRO A 32 16.99 -4.41 -0.04
C PRO A 32 15.79 -5.06 -0.70
N GLU A 33 16.03 -5.77 -1.79
CA GLU A 33 14.97 -6.46 -2.49
C GLU A 33 14.37 -7.54 -1.60
N ASN A 34 13.05 -7.47 -1.42
CA ASN A 34 12.34 -8.42 -0.56
C ASN A 34 10.86 -8.45 -0.95
N PHE A 35 10.27 -9.62 -0.94
CA PHE A 35 8.85 -9.78 -1.22
C PHE A 35 8.15 -10.25 0.04
N MET A 36 7.16 -9.49 0.50
CA MET A 36 6.46 -9.77 1.75
C MET A 36 4.99 -10.03 1.46
N LEU A 37 4.55 -11.27 1.68
CA LEU A 37 3.15 -11.64 1.58
C LEU A 37 2.45 -11.33 2.89
N VAL A 38 1.22 -10.80 2.82
CA VAL A 38 0.41 -10.44 3.99
C VAL A 38 1.25 -9.64 4.99
N PRO A 39 1.65 -8.40 4.64
CA PRO A 39 2.52 -7.62 5.51
C PRO A 39 1.86 -7.30 6.85
N PRO A 40 2.64 -7.20 7.93
CA PRO A 40 2.08 -6.89 9.25
C PRO A 40 1.53 -5.47 9.32
N ALA A 41 0.60 -5.25 10.26
CA ALA A 41 -0.08 -3.96 10.41
C ALA A 41 0.88 -2.81 10.76
N ASP A 42 2.01 -3.11 11.37
CA ASP A 42 2.99 -2.10 11.75
C ASP A 42 4.06 -1.84 10.67
N PHE A 43 3.92 -2.46 9.50
CA PHE A 43 4.85 -2.21 8.40
C PHE A 43 4.70 -0.77 7.91
N THR A 44 5.82 -0.04 7.83
CA THR A 44 5.84 1.35 7.37
C THR A 44 6.21 1.40 5.88
N ILE A 45 5.39 2.07 5.10
CA ILE A 45 5.58 2.16 3.64
C ILE A 45 6.69 3.15 3.31
N LYS A 46 7.56 2.73 2.38
CA LYS A 46 8.66 3.56 1.86
C LYS A 46 8.36 3.99 0.43
N SER A 47 9.03 5.04 -0.01
CA SER A 47 8.77 5.65 -1.32
C SER A 47 9.01 4.72 -2.51
N ASP A 48 9.92 3.76 -2.37
CA ASP A 48 10.25 2.83 -3.46
C ASP A 48 9.57 1.47 -3.34
N ASP A 49 8.66 1.30 -2.38
CA ASP A 49 7.90 0.08 -2.25
C ASP A 49 6.88 -0.05 -3.37
N ILE A 50 6.59 -1.29 -3.76
CA ILE A 50 5.51 -1.60 -4.69
C ILE A 50 4.41 -2.30 -3.92
N LEU A 51 3.23 -1.70 -3.90
CA LEU A 51 2.08 -2.24 -3.17
C LEU A 51 1.25 -3.10 -4.12
N ILE A 52 0.91 -4.30 -3.69
CA ILE A 52 0.03 -5.19 -4.44
C ILE A 52 -1.31 -5.20 -3.73
N LEU A 53 -2.31 -4.65 -4.40
CA LEU A 53 -3.63 -4.40 -3.82
C LEU A 53 -4.68 -5.31 -4.43
N LEU A 54 -5.67 -5.65 -3.60
CA LEU A 54 -6.85 -6.38 -4.03
C LEU A 54 -8.08 -5.54 -3.69
N GLY A 55 -8.93 -5.31 -4.69
CA GLY A 55 -10.13 -4.52 -4.49
C GLY A 55 -10.92 -4.40 -5.78
N LYS A 56 -12.08 -3.72 -5.71
CA LYS A 56 -12.85 -3.45 -6.91
C LYS A 56 -12.12 -2.46 -7.80
N THR A 57 -12.36 -2.57 -9.09
CA THR A 57 -11.70 -1.73 -10.09
C THR A 57 -11.83 -0.23 -9.76
N ASP A 58 -13.03 0.21 -9.37
CA ASP A 58 -13.26 1.63 -9.07
C ASP A 58 -12.47 2.09 -7.85
N ASP A 59 -12.36 1.24 -6.83
CA ASP A 59 -11.62 1.57 -5.62
C ASP A 59 -10.12 1.64 -5.90
N ILE A 60 -9.61 0.72 -6.72
CA ILE A 60 -8.21 0.73 -7.13
C ILE A 60 -7.90 1.99 -7.95
N LYS A 61 -8.81 2.37 -8.86
CA LYS A 61 -8.64 3.59 -9.67
C LYS A 61 -8.54 4.84 -8.81
N LYS A 62 -9.32 4.91 -7.73
CA LYS A 62 -9.27 6.05 -6.82
C LYS A 62 -7.91 6.17 -6.15
N ILE A 63 -7.32 5.03 -5.76
CA ILE A 63 -5.98 5.04 -5.16
C ILE A 63 -4.94 5.48 -6.19
N LYS A 64 -5.03 4.98 -7.42
CA LYS A 64 -4.10 5.38 -8.49
C LYS A 64 -4.19 6.85 -8.83
N ALA A 65 -5.33 7.48 -8.59
CA ALA A 65 -5.54 8.90 -8.83
C ALA A 65 -4.93 9.79 -7.75
N LEU A 66 -4.51 9.22 -6.61
CA LEU A 66 -3.84 9.98 -5.57
C LEU A 66 -2.45 10.42 -6.03
N LYS A 67 -2.01 11.58 -5.57
CA LYS A 67 -0.71 12.11 -5.97
C LYS A 67 0.45 11.26 -5.46
N GLN A 68 1.42 11.13 -6.32
CA GLN A 68 2.65 10.40 -6.03
C GLN A 68 3.69 11.27 -5.33
#